data_3be58c409c20dd1b80cdcd174a7103bf
#
_entry.id   3be58c409c20dd1b80cdcd174a7103bf
#
_cell.length_a   1.000
_cell.length_b   1.000
_cell.length_c   1.000
_cell.angle_alpha   90.00
_cell.angle_beta   90.00
_cell.angle_gamma   90.00
#
_symmetry.space_group_name_H-M   'P 1'
#
loop_
_entity.id
_entity.type
_entity.pdbx_description
1 polymer ?
#
loop_
_entity_poly.entity_id
_entity_poly.type
_entity_poly.pdbx_seq_one_letter_code
_entity_poly.pdbx_strand_id
1 'polypeptide(L)'
;MQVEEFFIAIVIILLVAKLFGELFRRMKQPALVGELLAGMILGPSLLGLFHPDETFSVFKGLAVFFLMFLAGMEMNISEIKKASKRAVIISTLAFFIPFFAGLQLGLFFGLNDIQSLFMGLLLSITAIPVSAIILMEFGILKSKIGTTVITAAVINDILALLVLAVILQLPSDGSLSLNYSDIGISVLKISLFFTVIAVLGLIINKKSFQVSKKIDWLISKLRTKEAGFGVLLILAISFSLFAHYSDLHFIIGAFFAGLIFGKNFSQKHGDRAYGLVSGFTFGLFAPIFFVLIGLEFNVHSLMDYLPLFISLLAVAIAAKVGAGYLGARITKFSHNDGLVIGCLMNGRGMVELAIASIGFSVGILDVKLFSIAVAIGFLTTILTPVIAKPFVEKLKLGQIQEQNKEIKVLNKKIDFVELNVIAKKLESKFTLHESETPKIVEQTQKKILTPHTDAHLIDELTHNSKD
;
A
#
# COMPACT_ATOMS: atom_id res chain seq x y z
N MET A 1 -5.12 -36.58 -3.13
CA MET A 1 -3.94 -36.61 -2.24
C MET A 1 -4.33 -37.19 -0.89
N GLN A 2 -3.54 -38.14 -0.34
CA GLN A 2 -3.78 -38.68 1.00
C GLN A 2 -3.37 -37.61 2.06
N VAL A 3 -3.91 -37.74 3.28
CA VAL A 3 -3.67 -36.73 4.35
C VAL A 3 -2.17 -36.57 4.66
N GLU A 4 -1.43 -37.68 4.69
CA GLU A 4 0.01 -37.68 4.95
C GLU A 4 0.79 -36.96 3.85
N GLU A 5 0.46 -37.23 2.59
CA GLU A 5 1.03 -36.55 1.43
C GLU A 5 0.80 -35.04 1.47
N PHE A 6 -0.41 -34.64 1.89
CA PHE A 6 -0.74 -33.23 2.07
C PHE A 6 0.12 -32.57 3.13
N PHE A 7 0.29 -33.17 4.31
CA PHE A 7 1.15 -32.60 5.35
C PHE A 7 2.62 -32.52 4.93
N ILE A 8 3.13 -33.55 4.22
CA ILE A 8 4.49 -33.51 3.68
C ILE A 8 4.63 -32.36 2.68
N ALA A 9 3.67 -32.19 1.77
CA ALA A 9 3.66 -31.10 0.80
C ALA A 9 3.64 -29.73 1.49
N ILE A 10 2.77 -29.54 2.50
CA ILE A 10 2.70 -28.27 3.27
C ILE A 10 4.01 -27.96 3.98
N VAL A 11 4.67 -28.96 4.58
CA VAL A 11 5.98 -28.77 5.25
C VAL A 11 7.03 -28.32 4.24
N ILE A 12 7.12 -28.97 3.08
CA ILE A 12 8.08 -28.60 2.03
C ILE A 12 7.78 -27.21 1.49
N ILE A 13 6.51 -26.92 1.17
CA ILE A 13 6.07 -25.62 0.67
C ILE A 13 6.43 -24.52 1.68
N LEU A 14 6.11 -24.69 2.96
CA LEU A 14 6.43 -23.71 3.99
C LEU A 14 7.93 -23.51 4.19
N LEU A 15 8.70 -24.60 4.20
CA LEU A 15 10.14 -24.54 4.35
C LEU A 15 10.78 -23.73 3.21
N VAL A 16 10.45 -24.08 1.97
CA VAL A 16 11.03 -23.42 0.79
C VAL A 16 10.54 -21.98 0.71
N ALA A 17 9.24 -21.71 0.97
CA ALA A 17 8.70 -20.38 1.02
C ALA A 17 9.44 -19.49 2.03
N LYS A 18 9.66 -19.98 3.25
CA LYS A 18 10.38 -19.22 4.29
C LYS A 18 11.84 -19.01 3.95
N LEU A 19 12.53 -19.99 3.38
CA LEU A 19 13.91 -19.84 2.93
C LEU A 19 14.05 -18.76 1.84
N PHE A 20 13.22 -18.84 0.80
CA PHE A 20 13.25 -17.85 -0.29
C PHE A 20 12.75 -16.49 0.16
N GLY A 21 11.69 -16.44 0.98
CA GLY A 21 11.19 -15.19 1.55
C GLY A 21 12.25 -14.47 2.39
N GLU A 22 12.99 -15.21 3.24
CA GLU A 22 14.09 -14.64 4.03
C GLU A 22 15.26 -14.19 3.15
N LEU A 23 15.61 -14.96 2.10
CA LEU A 23 16.65 -14.59 1.15
C LEU A 23 16.32 -13.24 0.48
N PHE A 24 15.08 -13.07 -0.01
CA PHE A 24 14.66 -11.84 -0.66
C PHE A 24 14.57 -10.66 0.32
N ARG A 25 14.16 -10.88 1.56
CA ARG A 25 14.21 -9.84 2.61
C ARG A 25 15.63 -9.36 2.88
N ARG A 26 16.62 -10.24 2.90
CA ARG A 26 18.04 -9.86 3.01
C ARG A 26 18.52 -9.05 1.81
N MET A 27 17.94 -9.29 0.64
CA MET A 27 18.17 -8.48 -0.57
C MET A 27 17.34 -7.17 -0.59
N LYS A 28 16.67 -6.82 0.53
CA LYS A 28 15.78 -5.66 0.65
C LYS A 28 14.59 -5.69 -0.33
N GLN A 29 14.15 -6.89 -0.68
CA GLN A 29 12.96 -7.12 -1.49
C GLN A 29 11.82 -7.68 -0.62
N PRO A 30 10.54 -7.50 -1.02
CA PRO A 30 9.42 -8.11 -0.30
C PRO A 30 9.51 -9.63 -0.29
N ALA A 31 9.21 -10.26 0.86
CA ALA A 31 9.27 -11.73 1.02
C ALA A 31 8.40 -12.48 0.01
N LEU A 32 7.21 -11.90 -0.32
CA LEU A 32 6.27 -12.50 -1.28
C LEU A 32 6.92 -12.80 -2.65
N VAL A 33 7.93 -12.02 -3.05
CA VAL A 33 8.66 -12.23 -4.32
C VAL A 33 9.46 -13.53 -4.26
N GLY A 34 10.14 -13.78 -3.13
CA GLY A 34 10.85 -15.05 -2.91
C GLY A 34 9.90 -16.23 -2.77
N GLU A 35 8.78 -16.08 -2.06
CA GLU A 35 7.77 -17.10 -1.87
C GLU A 35 7.10 -17.51 -3.21
N LEU A 36 6.81 -16.54 -4.07
CA LEU A 36 6.29 -16.77 -5.42
C LEU A 36 7.32 -17.52 -6.30
N LEU A 37 8.58 -17.07 -6.27
CA LEU A 37 9.67 -17.71 -7.00
C LEU A 37 9.89 -19.18 -6.54
N ALA A 38 9.77 -19.43 -5.23
CA ALA A 38 9.80 -20.79 -4.69
C ALA A 38 8.75 -21.70 -5.34
N GLY A 39 7.53 -21.17 -5.50
CA GLY A 39 6.45 -21.89 -6.20
C GLY A 39 6.75 -22.14 -7.69
N MET A 40 7.28 -21.15 -8.40
CA MET A 40 7.69 -21.31 -9.80
C MET A 40 8.76 -22.40 -9.97
N ILE A 41 9.69 -22.51 -9.00
CA ILE A 41 10.75 -23.52 -9.00
C ILE A 41 10.19 -24.91 -8.71
N LEU A 42 9.33 -25.03 -7.67
CA LEU A 42 8.74 -26.30 -7.26
C LEU A 42 7.70 -26.82 -8.25
N GLY A 43 7.12 -25.93 -9.04
CA GLY A 43 5.99 -26.20 -9.94
C GLY A 43 6.37 -26.90 -11.25
N PRO A 44 5.34 -27.17 -12.07
CA PRO A 44 5.48 -27.85 -13.36
C PRO A 44 6.40 -27.14 -14.35
N SER A 45 6.60 -25.83 -14.17
CA SER A 45 7.43 -25.02 -15.06
C SER A 45 8.93 -25.31 -14.96
N LEU A 46 9.43 -25.80 -13.81
CA LEU A 46 10.87 -26.05 -13.58
C LEU A 46 11.13 -27.47 -13.05
N LEU A 47 10.85 -27.75 -11.78
CA LEU A 47 11.17 -29.03 -11.16
C LEU A 47 10.03 -30.06 -11.26
N GLY A 48 8.77 -29.64 -11.41
CA GLY A 48 7.62 -30.52 -11.50
C GLY A 48 7.37 -31.36 -10.24
N LEU A 49 7.84 -30.91 -9.06
CA LEU A 49 7.70 -31.66 -7.82
C LEU A 49 6.26 -31.66 -7.28
N PHE A 50 5.55 -30.57 -7.52
CA PHE A 50 4.16 -30.39 -7.09
C PHE A 50 3.30 -29.94 -8.26
N HIS A 51 2.08 -30.47 -8.31
CA HIS A 51 1.06 -30.08 -9.28
C HIS A 51 -0.15 -29.53 -8.53
N PRO A 52 -0.79 -28.46 -9.03
CA PRO A 52 -2.03 -27.96 -8.46
C PRO A 52 -3.10 -29.05 -8.46
N ASP A 53 -3.73 -29.32 -7.32
CA ASP A 53 -4.86 -30.24 -7.16
C ASP A 53 -6.04 -29.55 -6.43
N GLU A 54 -7.16 -30.25 -6.31
CA GLU A 54 -8.36 -29.70 -5.64
C GLU A 54 -8.10 -29.37 -4.16
N THR A 55 -7.25 -30.15 -3.47
CA THR A 55 -6.91 -29.90 -2.05
C THR A 55 -6.17 -28.59 -1.89
N PHE A 56 -5.20 -28.33 -2.76
CA PHE A 56 -4.50 -27.04 -2.79
C PHE A 56 -5.42 -25.90 -3.20
N SER A 57 -6.40 -26.12 -4.06
CA SER A 57 -7.38 -25.09 -4.44
C SER A 57 -8.23 -24.63 -3.26
N VAL A 58 -8.72 -25.55 -2.41
CA VAL A 58 -9.45 -25.20 -1.17
C VAL A 58 -8.56 -24.42 -0.22
N PHE A 59 -7.31 -24.86 -0.03
CA PHE A 59 -6.38 -24.18 0.87
C PHE A 59 -6.01 -22.79 0.34
N LYS A 60 -5.85 -22.64 -0.97
CA LYS A 60 -5.65 -21.36 -1.65
C LYS A 60 -6.83 -20.40 -1.41
N GLY A 61 -8.06 -20.92 -1.49
CA GLY A 61 -9.27 -20.13 -1.17
C GLY A 61 -9.28 -19.60 0.27
N LEU A 62 -8.92 -20.44 1.26
CA LEU A 62 -8.76 -20.00 2.65
C LEU A 62 -7.64 -18.95 2.81
N ALA A 63 -6.52 -19.16 2.13
CA ALA A 63 -5.40 -18.24 2.18
C ALA A 63 -5.78 -16.86 1.62
N VAL A 64 -6.49 -16.80 0.50
CA VAL A 64 -7.01 -15.55 -0.08
C VAL A 64 -8.02 -14.88 0.85
N PHE A 65 -8.90 -15.67 1.50
CA PHE A 65 -9.83 -15.14 2.51
C PHE A 65 -9.08 -14.40 3.62
N PHE A 66 -8.09 -15.05 4.25
CA PHE A 66 -7.31 -14.43 5.32
C PHE A 66 -6.48 -13.23 4.86
N LEU A 67 -5.91 -13.30 3.66
CA LEU A 67 -5.17 -12.18 3.06
C LEU A 67 -6.08 -10.97 2.85
N MET A 68 -7.26 -11.16 2.27
CA MET A 68 -8.20 -10.06 2.02
C MET A 68 -8.82 -9.53 3.30
N PHE A 69 -9.12 -10.40 4.26
CA PHE A 69 -9.61 -10.01 5.56
C PHE A 69 -8.57 -9.15 6.31
N LEU A 70 -7.31 -9.58 6.31
CA LEU A 70 -6.21 -8.80 6.91
C LEU A 70 -5.99 -7.46 6.17
N ALA A 71 -6.00 -7.47 4.84
CA ALA A 71 -5.91 -6.23 4.04
C ALA A 71 -6.99 -5.23 4.42
N GLY A 72 -8.24 -5.71 4.61
CA GLY A 72 -9.33 -4.87 5.12
C GLY A 72 -9.07 -4.36 6.54
N MET A 73 -8.54 -5.20 7.45
CA MET A 73 -8.23 -4.82 8.84
C MET A 73 -7.09 -3.78 8.95
N GLU A 74 -6.19 -3.75 8.00
CA GLU A 74 -5.09 -2.77 7.95
C GLU A 74 -5.58 -1.38 7.54
N MET A 75 -6.74 -1.29 6.90
CA MET A 75 -7.33 -0.01 6.49
C MET A 75 -8.09 0.66 7.63
N ASN A 76 -8.06 1.99 7.64
CA ASN A 76 -8.76 2.79 8.63
C ASN A 76 -9.83 3.68 7.94
N ILE A 77 -11.10 3.38 8.21
CA ILE A 77 -12.23 4.16 7.66
C ILE A 77 -12.11 5.66 8.01
N SER A 78 -11.54 6.01 9.16
CA SER A 78 -11.38 7.41 9.56
C SER A 78 -10.36 8.14 8.68
N GLU A 79 -9.34 7.45 8.17
CA GLU A 79 -8.36 8.00 7.23
C GLU A 79 -8.97 8.17 5.85
N ILE A 80 -9.80 7.21 5.42
CA ILE A 80 -10.56 7.31 4.15
C ILE A 80 -11.48 8.53 4.18
N LYS A 81 -12.22 8.75 5.27
CA LYS A 81 -13.10 9.92 5.44
C LYS A 81 -12.34 11.24 5.47
N LYS A 82 -11.12 11.24 5.99
CA LYS A 82 -10.22 12.40 6.02
C LYS A 82 -9.34 12.51 4.80
N ALA A 83 -9.53 11.62 3.81
CA ALA A 83 -8.72 11.60 2.60
C ALA A 83 -8.67 13.00 1.97
N SER A 84 -7.46 13.47 1.75
CA SER A 84 -7.28 14.78 1.11
C SER A 84 -7.81 14.71 -0.33
N LYS A 85 -8.37 15.81 -0.84
CA LYS A 85 -8.75 15.92 -2.27
C LYS A 85 -7.61 15.47 -3.19
N ARG A 86 -6.36 15.67 -2.76
CA ARG A 86 -5.15 15.24 -3.48
C ARG A 86 -5.07 13.73 -3.61
N ALA A 87 -5.25 12.99 -2.51
CA ALA A 87 -5.21 11.54 -2.52
C ALA A 87 -6.33 10.95 -3.40
N VAL A 88 -7.53 11.52 -3.37
CA VAL A 88 -8.65 11.09 -4.23
C VAL A 88 -8.32 11.30 -5.70
N ILE A 89 -7.84 12.48 -6.09
CA ILE A 89 -7.50 12.78 -7.50
C ILE A 89 -6.36 11.85 -7.97
N ILE A 90 -5.30 11.69 -7.17
CA ILE A 90 -4.18 10.83 -7.51
C ILE A 90 -4.64 9.39 -7.65
N SER A 91 -5.45 8.87 -6.72
CA SER A 91 -5.99 7.51 -6.78
C SER A 91 -6.85 7.29 -8.00
N THR A 92 -7.78 8.21 -8.29
CA THR A 92 -8.68 8.11 -9.45
C THR A 92 -7.89 8.04 -10.76
N LEU A 93 -6.91 8.92 -10.95
CA LEU A 93 -6.08 8.89 -12.16
C LEU A 93 -5.20 7.64 -12.21
N ALA A 94 -4.56 7.27 -11.08
CA ALA A 94 -3.73 6.09 -10.98
C ALA A 94 -4.51 4.77 -11.08
N PHE A 95 -5.83 4.80 -10.98
CA PHE A 95 -6.70 3.67 -11.26
C PHE A 95 -7.15 3.66 -12.72
N PHE A 96 -7.85 4.70 -13.17
CA PHE A 96 -8.52 4.67 -14.46
C PHE A 96 -7.57 4.76 -15.67
N ILE A 97 -6.45 5.48 -15.58
CA ILE A 97 -5.51 5.56 -16.71
C ILE A 97 -4.89 4.18 -17.01
N PRO A 98 -4.30 3.44 -16.05
CA PRO A 98 -3.81 2.08 -16.31
C PRO A 98 -4.94 1.10 -16.66
N PHE A 99 -6.14 1.26 -16.07
CA PHE A 99 -7.30 0.44 -16.39
C PHE A 99 -7.65 0.51 -17.87
N PHE A 100 -7.88 1.71 -18.39
CA PHE A 100 -8.22 1.88 -19.81
C PHE A 100 -7.06 1.56 -20.74
N ALA A 101 -5.81 1.83 -20.34
CA ALA A 101 -4.65 1.45 -21.12
C ALA A 101 -4.51 -0.08 -21.24
N GLY A 102 -4.73 -0.82 -20.13
CA GLY A 102 -4.73 -2.28 -20.14
C GLY A 102 -5.88 -2.88 -20.93
N LEU A 103 -7.08 -2.32 -20.79
CA LEU A 103 -8.26 -2.69 -21.56
C LEU A 103 -8.01 -2.55 -23.07
N GLN A 104 -7.56 -1.37 -23.51
CA GLN A 104 -7.29 -1.12 -24.93
C GLN A 104 -6.19 -2.02 -25.49
N LEU A 105 -5.15 -2.27 -24.69
CA LEU A 105 -4.07 -3.15 -25.11
C LEU A 105 -4.54 -4.61 -25.20
N GLY A 106 -5.39 -5.06 -24.28
CA GLY A 106 -6.01 -6.39 -24.35
C GLY A 106 -6.82 -6.56 -25.63
N LEU A 107 -7.70 -5.63 -25.93
CA LEU A 107 -8.50 -5.61 -27.18
C LEU A 107 -7.61 -5.59 -28.43
N PHE A 108 -6.54 -4.78 -28.42
CA PHE A 108 -5.58 -4.70 -29.53
C PHE A 108 -4.89 -6.05 -29.81
N PHE A 109 -4.59 -6.83 -28.77
CA PHE A 109 -4.01 -8.16 -28.92
C PHE A 109 -5.05 -9.28 -29.12
N GLY A 110 -6.33 -8.94 -29.30
CA GLY A 110 -7.41 -9.88 -29.62
C GLY A 110 -7.95 -10.66 -28.43
N LEU A 111 -7.74 -10.18 -27.19
CA LEU A 111 -8.43 -10.72 -26.03
C LEU A 111 -9.92 -10.37 -26.08
N ASN A 112 -10.76 -11.25 -25.54
CA ASN A 112 -12.18 -10.92 -25.42
C ASN A 112 -12.43 -9.74 -24.45
N ASP A 113 -13.63 -9.17 -24.46
CA ASP A 113 -13.97 -7.98 -23.71
C ASP A 113 -13.73 -8.17 -22.19
N ILE A 114 -14.12 -9.34 -21.65
CA ILE A 114 -14.00 -9.62 -20.20
C ILE A 114 -12.54 -9.83 -19.80
N GLN A 115 -11.77 -10.54 -20.59
CA GLN A 115 -10.33 -10.69 -20.38
C GLN A 115 -9.61 -9.33 -20.43
N SER A 116 -9.97 -8.50 -21.40
CA SER A 116 -9.40 -7.15 -21.56
C SER A 116 -9.75 -6.24 -20.37
N LEU A 117 -11.01 -6.27 -19.90
CA LEU A 117 -11.44 -5.57 -18.69
C LEU A 117 -10.69 -6.06 -17.46
N PHE A 118 -10.52 -7.38 -17.34
CA PHE A 118 -9.82 -7.99 -16.21
C PHE A 118 -8.32 -7.64 -16.21
N MET A 119 -7.67 -7.67 -17.37
CA MET A 119 -6.27 -7.21 -17.51
C MET A 119 -6.15 -5.73 -17.17
N GLY A 120 -7.07 -4.87 -17.61
CA GLY A 120 -7.13 -3.47 -17.21
C GLY A 120 -7.25 -3.30 -15.70
N LEU A 121 -8.12 -4.09 -15.05
CA LEU A 121 -8.26 -4.11 -13.60
C LEU A 121 -6.93 -4.47 -12.92
N LEU A 122 -6.28 -5.55 -13.33
CA LEU A 122 -5.00 -5.99 -12.76
C LEU A 122 -3.92 -4.90 -12.90
N LEU A 123 -3.86 -4.21 -14.05
CA LEU A 123 -2.90 -3.14 -14.26
C LEU A 123 -3.17 -1.90 -13.40
N SER A 124 -4.37 -1.74 -12.88
CA SER A 124 -4.77 -0.57 -12.07
C SER A 124 -4.54 -0.72 -10.56
N ILE A 125 -4.29 -1.93 -10.05
CA ILE A 125 -4.12 -2.18 -8.61
C ILE A 125 -2.78 -1.63 -8.09
N THR A 126 -2.76 -1.17 -6.82
CA THR A 126 -1.55 -0.67 -6.13
C THR A 126 -1.40 -1.37 -4.78
N ALA A 127 -0.22 -1.87 -4.45
CA ALA A 127 0.02 -2.51 -3.16
C ALA A 127 0.50 -1.51 -2.09
N ILE A 128 -0.25 -1.38 -1.01
CA ILE A 128 0.11 -0.59 0.16
C ILE A 128 1.44 -1.07 0.79
N PRO A 129 1.66 -2.38 1.05
CA PRO A 129 2.86 -2.82 1.76
C PRO A 129 4.17 -2.47 1.07
N VAL A 130 4.22 -2.59 -0.25
CA VAL A 130 5.44 -2.28 -1.03
C VAL A 130 5.80 -0.80 -0.92
N SER A 131 4.82 0.08 -1.13
CA SER A 131 5.00 1.53 -0.99
C SER A 131 5.33 1.93 0.45
N ALA A 132 4.70 1.29 1.45
CA ALA A 132 4.94 1.56 2.86
C ALA A 132 6.37 1.17 3.28
N ILE A 133 6.89 0.01 2.83
CA ILE A 133 8.27 -0.42 3.12
C ILE A 133 9.26 0.61 2.59
N ILE A 134 9.10 1.06 1.34
CA ILE A 134 9.98 2.07 0.74
C ILE A 134 9.89 3.38 1.53
N LEU A 135 8.68 3.86 1.84
CA LEU A 135 8.46 5.07 2.61
C LEU A 135 9.05 5.00 4.03
N MET A 136 9.01 3.82 4.68
CA MET A 136 9.62 3.59 5.99
C MET A 136 11.14 3.56 5.90
N GLU A 137 11.72 2.86 4.94
CA GLU A 137 13.18 2.77 4.74
C GLU A 137 13.78 4.17 4.55
N PHE A 138 13.08 5.04 3.85
CA PHE A 138 13.50 6.43 3.65
C PHE A 138 13.05 7.40 4.76
N GLY A 139 12.27 6.95 5.74
CA GLY A 139 11.81 7.79 6.87
C GLY A 139 10.81 8.87 6.47
N ILE A 140 10.12 8.74 5.32
CA ILE A 140 9.16 9.71 4.79
C ILE A 140 7.69 9.23 4.86
N LEU A 141 7.41 8.13 5.58
CA LEU A 141 6.05 7.59 5.71
C LEU A 141 5.07 8.61 6.28
N LYS A 142 5.48 9.38 7.29
CA LYS A 142 4.64 10.41 7.93
C LYS A 142 4.65 11.75 7.18
N SER A 143 5.40 11.88 6.10
CA SER A 143 5.41 13.09 5.28
C SER A 143 4.09 13.26 4.50
N LYS A 144 3.90 14.44 3.92
CA LYS A 144 2.76 14.73 3.04
C LYS A 144 2.70 13.78 1.83
N ILE A 145 3.85 13.38 1.30
CA ILE A 145 3.96 12.41 0.21
C ILE A 145 3.52 11.03 0.70
N GLY A 146 4.12 10.54 1.80
CA GLY A 146 3.83 9.23 2.35
C GLY A 146 2.35 9.06 2.71
N THR A 147 1.78 10.00 3.45
CA THR A 147 0.35 9.96 3.79
C THR A 147 -0.56 10.02 2.56
N THR A 148 -0.19 10.80 1.53
CA THR A 148 -0.97 10.86 0.29
C THR A 148 -0.90 9.55 -0.49
N VAL A 149 0.28 8.95 -0.63
CA VAL A 149 0.48 7.66 -1.35
C VAL A 149 -0.29 6.54 -0.65
N ILE A 150 -0.14 6.40 0.68
CA ILE A 150 -0.86 5.35 1.42
C ILE A 150 -2.38 5.55 1.30
N THR A 151 -2.88 6.77 1.49
CA THR A 151 -4.32 7.04 1.36
C THR A 151 -4.82 6.79 -0.07
N ALA A 152 -4.04 7.16 -1.09
CA ALA A 152 -4.40 6.91 -2.48
C ALA A 152 -4.41 5.40 -2.80
N ALA A 153 -3.48 4.62 -2.25
CA ALA A 153 -3.45 3.18 -2.42
C ALA A 153 -4.65 2.50 -1.76
N VAL A 154 -5.06 2.94 -0.54
CA VAL A 154 -6.29 2.46 0.12
C VAL A 154 -7.53 2.69 -0.74
N ILE A 155 -7.67 3.90 -1.32
CA ILE A 155 -8.80 4.20 -2.20
C ILE A 155 -8.75 3.33 -3.47
N ASN A 156 -7.54 3.08 -3.97
CA ASN A 156 -7.32 2.27 -5.16
C ASN A 156 -7.75 0.81 -4.94
N ASP A 157 -7.46 0.23 -3.78
CA ASP A 157 -7.88 -1.13 -3.43
C ASP A 157 -9.41 -1.25 -3.36
N ILE A 158 -10.08 -0.24 -2.80
CA ILE A 158 -11.56 -0.19 -2.77
C ILE A 158 -12.12 -0.10 -4.19
N LEU A 159 -11.55 0.76 -5.04
CA LEU A 159 -11.98 0.87 -6.44
C LEU A 159 -11.76 -0.45 -7.20
N ALA A 160 -10.64 -1.12 -6.96
CA ALA A 160 -10.34 -2.42 -7.57
C ALA A 160 -11.37 -3.48 -7.22
N LEU A 161 -11.77 -3.57 -5.95
CA LEU A 161 -12.78 -4.54 -5.51
C LEU A 161 -14.18 -4.19 -6.01
N LEU A 162 -14.52 -2.89 -6.14
CA LEU A 162 -15.77 -2.46 -6.76
C LEU A 162 -15.84 -2.84 -8.25
N VAL A 163 -14.76 -2.59 -8.99
CA VAL A 163 -14.68 -2.96 -10.42
C VAL A 163 -14.65 -4.49 -10.58
N LEU A 164 -13.92 -5.22 -9.72
CA LEU A 164 -13.93 -6.67 -9.69
C LEU A 164 -15.37 -7.19 -9.49
N ALA A 165 -16.11 -6.63 -8.54
CA ALA A 165 -17.49 -7.01 -8.28
C ALA A 165 -18.37 -6.89 -9.52
N VAL A 166 -18.16 -5.86 -10.33
CA VAL A 166 -18.90 -5.64 -11.58
C VAL A 166 -18.45 -6.63 -12.66
N ILE A 167 -17.13 -6.81 -12.86
CA ILE A 167 -16.60 -7.72 -13.89
C ILE A 167 -17.08 -9.16 -13.67
N LEU A 168 -17.11 -9.62 -12.41
CA LEU A 168 -17.54 -10.98 -12.08
C LEU A 168 -19.04 -11.24 -12.31
N GLN A 169 -19.84 -10.21 -12.57
CA GLN A 169 -21.25 -10.34 -12.96
C GLN A 169 -21.47 -10.42 -14.49
N LEU A 170 -20.41 -10.17 -15.27
CA LEU A 170 -20.51 -10.25 -16.72
C LEU A 170 -20.54 -11.73 -17.17
N PRO A 171 -21.31 -12.05 -18.23
CA PRO A 171 -21.38 -13.41 -18.74
C PRO A 171 -20.02 -13.96 -19.16
N SER A 172 -19.70 -15.18 -18.77
CA SER A 172 -18.37 -15.79 -19.02
C SER A 172 -18.14 -16.15 -20.52
N ASP A 173 -19.16 -16.05 -21.38
CA ASP A 173 -19.06 -16.31 -22.82
C ASP A 173 -18.31 -15.25 -23.62
N GLY A 174 -17.82 -14.22 -22.95
CA GLY A 174 -17.05 -13.14 -23.57
C GLY A 174 -17.91 -12.12 -24.34
N SER A 175 -19.22 -12.30 -24.36
CA SER A 175 -20.14 -11.36 -24.99
C SER A 175 -20.72 -10.39 -23.96
N LEU A 176 -20.70 -9.09 -24.25
CA LEU A 176 -21.44 -8.08 -23.50
C LEU A 176 -22.94 -8.11 -23.85
N SER A 177 -23.49 -9.30 -24.21
CA SER A 177 -24.93 -9.45 -24.47
C SER A 177 -25.68 -9.38 -23.14
N LEU A 178 -26.10 -8.19 -22.81
CA LEU A 178 -26.68 -7.83 -21.52
C LEU A 178 -28.18 -8.12 -21.53
N ASN A 179 -28.63 -9.14 -20.82
CA ASN A 179 -30.03 -9.28 -20.44
C ASN A 179 -30.35 -8.20 -19.39
N TYR A 180 -31.02 -7.13 -19.77
CA TYR A 180 -31.31 -5.96 -18.92
C TYR A 180 -32.02 -6.32 -17.60
N SER A 181 -32.84 -7.38 -17.57
CA SER A 181 -33.51 -7.86 -16.36
C SER A 181 -32.55 -8.46 -15.35
N ASP A 182 -31.62 -9.29 -15.79
CA ASP A 182 -30.68 -10.00 -14.92
C ASP A 182 -29.65 -9.03 -14.33
N ILE A 183 -29.24 -8.04 -15.15
CA ILE A 183 -28.36 -6.95 -14.71
C ILE A 183 -29.05 -6.08 -13.67
N GLY A 184 -30.34 -5.75 -13.88
CA GLY A 184 -31.09 -4.94 -12.91
C GLY A 184 -31.11 -5.57 -11.53
N ILE A 185 -31.31 -6.90 -11.47
CA ILE A 185 -31.29 -7.67 -10.21
C ILE A 185 -29.90 -7.71 -9.60
N SER A 186 -28.86 -7.96 -10.39
CA SER A 186 -27.47 -8.01 -9.90
C SER A 186 -27.01 -6.64 -9.41
N VAL A 187 -27.29 -5.56 -10.13
CA VAL A 187 -27.01 -4.18 -9.69
C VAL A 187 -27.75 -3.85 -8.39
N LEU A 188 -29.00 -4.30 -8.25
CA LEU A 188 -29.76 -4.10 -7.00
C LEU A 188 -29.11 -4.84 -5.82
N LYS A 189 -28.72 -6.11 -6.00
CA LYS A 189 -28.05 -6.91 -4.95
C LYS A 189 -26.70 -6.30 -4.55
N ILE A 190 -25.87 -5.90 -5.53
CA ILE A 190 -24.60 -5.22 -5.29
C ILE A 190 -24.81 -3.91 -4.54
N SER A 191 -25.78 -3.09 -4.99
CA SER A 191 -26.11 -1.82 -4.35
C SER A 191 -26.62 -2.02 -2.91
N LEU A 192 -27.42 -3.05 -2.68
CA LEU A 192 -27.90 -3.43 -1.34
C LEU A 192 -26.72 -3.84 -0.44
N PHE A 193 -25.80 -4.68 -0.94
CA PHE A 193 -24.61 -5.11 -0.21
C PHE A 193 -23.78 -3.91 0.23
N PHE A 194 -23.42 -3.01 -0.71
CA PHE A 194 -22.62 -1.81 -0.39
C PHE A 194 -23.36 -0.82 0.50
N THR A 195 -24.69 -0.72 0.38
CA THR A 195 -25.51 0.10 1.27
C THR A 195 -25.46 -0.44 2.71
N VAL A 196 -25.62 -1.75 2.90
CA VAL A 196 -25.48 -2.39 4.21
C VAL A 196 -24.11 -2.15 4.81
N ILE A 197 -23.04 -2.31 4.03
CA ILE A 197 -21.65 -2.03 4.45
C ILE A 197 -21.49 -0.57 4.86
N ALA A 198 -21.97 0.38 4.05
CA ALA A 198 -21.87 1.80 4.36
C ALA A 198 -22.63 2.16 5.65
N VAL A 199 -23.85 1.64 5.81
CA VAL A 199 -24.67 1.84 7.03
C VAL A 199 -23.99 1.26 8.25
N LEU A 200 -23.48 0.03 8.17
CA LEU A 200 -22.76 -0.61 9.30
C LEU A 200 -21.48 0.17 9.63
N GLY A 201 -20.70 0.58 8.63
CA GLY A 201 -19.52 1.39 8.83
C GLY A 201 -19.83 2.76 9.46
N LEU A 202 -20.98 3.35 9.15
CA LEU A 202 -21.45 4.58 9.80
C LEU A 202 -21.88 4.33 11.25
N ILE A 203 -22.59 3.26 11.52
CA ILE A 203 -23.09 2.89 12.86
C ILE A 203 -21.89 2.59 13.79
N ILE A 204 -20.95 1.76 13.33
CA ILE A 204 -19.79 1.35 14.15
C ILE A 204 -18.89 2.53 14.46
N ASN A 205 -18.69 3.46 13.52
CA ASN A 205 -17.86 4.64 13.71
C ASN A 205 -18.54 5.78 14.49
N LYS A 206 -19.85 5.73 14.72
CA LYS A 206 -20.53 6.73 15.58
C LYS A 206 -20.23 6.43 17.06
N LYS A 207 -19.56 7.38 17.73
CA LYS A 207 -19.29 7.34 19.19
C LYS A 207 -20.57 7.11 20.02
N SER A 208 -21.72 7.52 19.49
CA SER A 208 -23.03 7.39 20.15
C SER A 208 -23.51 5.95 20.31
N PHE A 209 -23.15 5.04 19.40
CA PHE A 209 -23.66 3.66 19.45
C PHE A 209 -22.83 2.73 20.32
N GLN A 210 -21.61 3.12 20.70
CA GLN A 210 -20.69 2.35 21.56
C GLN A 210 -20.62 0.85 21.18
N VAL A 211 -20.66 0.56 19.86
CA VAL A 211 -20.71 -0.84 19.35
C VAL A 211 -19.53 -1.65 19.86
N SER A 212 -18.34 -1.06 19.90
CA SER A 212 -17.14 -1.71 20.45
C SER A 212 -17.32 -2.13 21.92
N LYS A 213 -17.98 -1.28 22.75
CA LYS A 213 -18.29 -1.64 24.15
C LYS A 213 -19.31 -2.76 24.27
N LYS A 214 -20.32 -2.79 23.39
CA LYS A 214 -21.31 -3.89 23.36
C LYS A 214 -20.65 -5.20 22.95
N ILE A 215 -19.73 -5.16 21.98
CA ILE A 215 -18.94 -6.32 21.59
C ILE A 215 -18.02 -6.76 22.72
N ASP A 216 -17.33 -5.84 23.40
CA ASP A 216 -16.51 -6.14 24.58
C ASP A 216 -17.33 -6.80 25.69
N TRP A 217 -18.56 -6.31 25.96
CA TRP A 217 -19.47 -6.91 26.92
C TRP A 217 -19.91 -8.34 26.51
N LEU A 218 -20.19 -8.55 25.21
CA LEU A 218 -20.52 -9.87 24.67
C LEU A 218 -19.34 -10.83 24.84
N ILE A 219 -18.15 -10.42 24.44
CA ILE A 219 -16.93 -11.22 24.56
C ILE A 219 -16.60 -11.52 26.02
N SER A 220 -16.81 -10.56 26.94
CA SER A 220 -16.55 -10.76 28.37
C SER A 220 -17.45 -11.81 29.05
N LYS A 221 -18.59 -12.14 28.47
CA LYS A 221 -19.46 -13.23 28.91
C LYS A 221 -18.95 -14.60 28.46
N LEU A 222 -18.12 -14.65 27.43
CA LEU A 222 -17.54 -15.90 26.92
C LEU A 222 -16.33 -16.28 27.78
N ARG A 223 -16.35 -17.51 28.29
CA ARG A 223 -15.25 -18.05 29.11
C ARG A 223 -14.14 -18.73 28.29
N THR A 224 -14.31 -18.80 26.98
CA THR A 224 -13.35 -19.42 26.07
C THR A 224 -12.13 -18.53 25.87
N LYS A 225 -10.95 -19.17 25.81
CA LYS A 225 -9.72 -18.47 25.38
C LYS A 225 -9.92 -17.96 23.94
N GLU A 226 -9.35 -16.80 23.63
CA GLU A 226 -9.42 -16.19 22.30
C GLU A 226 -10.85 -15.93 21.77
N ALA A 227 -11.82 -15.73 22.66
CA ALA A 227 -13.22 -15.44 22.29
C ALA A 227 -13.33 -14.26 21.31
N GLY A 228 -12.49 -13.21 21.47
CA GLY A 228 -12.45 -12.06 20.57
C GLY A 228 -12.07 -12.43 19.14
N PHE A 229 -11.07 -13.28 18.97
CA PHE A 229 -10.66 -13.80 17.65
C PHE A 229 -11.77 -14.66 17.03
N GLY A 230 -12.38 -15.56 17.81
CA GLY A 230 -13.48 -16.40 17.34
C GLY A 230 -14.69 -15.58 16.86
N VAL A 231 -15.12 -14.59 17.64
CA VAL A 231 -16.21 -13.67 17.25
C VAL A 231 -15.86 -12.91 15.97
N LEU A 232 -14.64 -12.42 15.86
CA LEU A 232 -14.17 -11.70 14.67
C LEU A 232 -14.18 -12.59 13.43
N LEU A 233 -13.75 -13.84 13.54
CA LEU A 233 -13.80 -14.81 12.44
C LEU A 233 -15.24 -15.15 12.02
N ILE A 234 -16.13 -15.37 12.99
CA ILE A 234 -17.55 -15.63 12.70
C ILE A 234 -18.14 -14.45 11.91
N LEU A 235 -17.87 -13.22 12.33
CA LEU A 235 -18.31 -12.03 11.60
C LEU A 235 -17.72 -11.98 10.18
N ALA A 236 -16.42 -12.26 10.04
CA ALA A 236 -15.76 -12.24 8.73
C ALA A 236 -16.35 -13.29 7.77
N ILE A 237 -16.55 -14.52 8.24
CA ILE A 237 -17.15 -15.60 7.46
C ILE A 237 -18.62 -15.27 7.13
N SER A 238 -19.39 -14.73 8.09
CA SER A 238 -20.78 -14.33 7.84
C SER A 238 -20.89 -13.25 6.77
N PHE A 239 -19.99 -12.28 6.76
CA PHE A 239 -19.93 -11.25 5.72
C PHE A 239 -19.51 -11.82 4.36
N SER A 240 -18.60 -12.77 4.35
CA SER A 240 -18.21 -13.47 3.13
C SER A 240 -19.36 -14.29 2.53
N LEU A 241 -20.13 -14.95 3.37
CA LEU A 241 -21.36 -15.64 2.96
C LEU A 241 -22.43 -14.64 2.48
N PHE A 242 -22.61 -13.52 3.17
CA PHE A 242 -23.52 -12.46 2.75
C PHE A 242 -23.15 -11.88 1.39
N ALA A 243 -21.83 -11.67 1.12
CA ALA A 243 -21.36 -11.29 -0.20
C ALA A 243 -21.70 -12.35 -1.25
N HIS A 244 -21.44 -13.62 -0.95
CA HIS A 244 -21.76 -14.74 -1.84
C HIS A 244 -23.25 -14.82 -2.19
N TYR A 245 -24.14 -14.70 -1.20
CA TYR A 245 -25.60 -14.65 -1.44
C TYR A 245 -26.09 -13.37 -2.16
N SER A 246 -25.21 -12.36 -2.21
CA SER A 246 -25.46 -11.13 -2.97
C SER A 246 -24.85 -11.20 -4.38
N ASP A 247 -24.55 -12.40 -4.87
CA ASP A 247 -23.89 -12.68 -6.16
C ASP A 247 -22.47 -12.05 -6.27
N LEU A 248 -21.84 -11.77 -5.14
CA LEU A 248 -20.47 -11.27 -5.08
C LEU A 248 -19.50 -12.39 -4.67
N HIS A 249 -18.24 -12.27 -5.07
CA HIS A 249 -17.24 -13.20 -4.62
C HIS A 249 -16.97 -13.07 -3.12
N PHE A 250 -16.87 -14.20 -2.38
CA PHE A 250 -16.74 -14.22 -0.91
C PHE A 250 -15.55 -13.39 -0.38
N ILE A 251 -14.53 -13.20 -1.17
CA ILE A 251 -13.33 -12.41 -0.85
C ILE A 251 -13.67 -10.94 -0.63
N ILE A 252 -14.62 -10.40 -1.39
CA ILE A 252 -15.13 -9.03 -1.22
C ILE A 252 -15.75 -8.87 0.16
N GLY A 253 -16.55 -9.86 0.58
CA GLY A 253 -17.10 -9.89 1.94
C GLY A 253 -16.04 -9.94 3.02
N ALA A 254 -15.00 -10.78 2.86
CA ALA A 254 -13.87 -10.86 3.78
C ALA A 254 -13.14 -9.51 3.93
N PHE A 255 -12.84 -8.85 2.82
CA PHE A 255 -12.20 -7.54 2.82
C PHE A 255 -13.03 -6.47 3.56
N PHE A 256 -14.32 -6.36 3.23
CA PHE A 256 -15.18 -5.37 3.88
C PHE A 256 -15.48 -5.71 5.33
N ALA A 257 -15.52 -6.98 5.70
CA ALA A 257 -15.56 -7.39 7.11
C ALA A 257 -14.32 -6.89 7.86
N GLY A 258 -13.13 -7.08 7.28
CA GLY A 258 -11.87 -6.55 7.81
C GLY A 258 -11.90 -5.03 7.97
N LEU A 259 -12.37 -4.32 6.96
CA LEU A 259 -12.49 -2.86 6.96
C LEU A 259 -13.45 -2.36 8.05
N ILE A 260 -14.58 -3.02 8.24
CA ILE A 260 -15.62 -2.60 9.21
C ILE A 260 -15.24 -3.00 10.63
N PHE A 261 -14.86 -4.27 10.83
CA PHE A 261 -14.59 -4.83 12.13
C PHE A 261 -13.11 -4.76 12.55
N GLY A 262 -12.19 -4.32 11.72
CA GLY A 262 -10.75 -4.24 11.92
C GLY A 262 -10.27 -4.00 13.35
N LYS A 263 -9.18 -3.29 13.55
CA LYS A 263 -8.57 -3.04 14.87
C LYS A 263 -9.53 -2.40 15.89
N ASN A 264 -10.53 -1.65 15.41
CA ASN A 264 -11.47 -0.91 16.26
C ASN A 264 -12.72 -1.69 16.67
N PHE A 265 -12.82 -2.99 16.29
CA PHE A 265 -14.00 -3.80 16.59
C PHE A 265 -14.23 -3.99 18.11
N SER A 266 -13.15 -4.04 18.88
CA SER A 266 -13.14 -4.18 20.34
C SER A 266 -12.05 -3.30 20.95
N GLN A 267 -12.35 -2.60 22.06
CA GLN A 267 -11.36 -1.78 22.76
C GLN A 267 -10.33 -2.62 23.53
N LYS A 268 -10.74 -3.80 24.01
CA LYS A 268 -9.92 -4.67 24.86
C LYS A 268 -9.24 -5.80 24.07
N HIS A 269 -9.89 -6.28 23.02
CA HIS A 269 -9.49 -7.50 22.31
C HIS A 269 -9.07 -7.26 20.85
N GLY A 270 -9.25 -6.03 20.34
CA GLY A 270 -8.99 -5.70 18.93
C GLY A 270 -7.55 -5.93 18.51
N ASP A 271 -6.57 -5.41 19.23
CA ASP A 271 -5.14 -5.58 18.92
C ASP A 271 -4.70 -7.04 18.99
N ARG A 272 -5.19 -7.79 19.98
CA ARG A 272 -4.89 -9.22 20.12
C ARG A 272 -5.49 -10.03 18.98
N ALA A 273 -6.76 -9.79 18.64
CA ALA A 273 -7.42 -10.46 17.53
C ALA A 273 -6.71 -10.14 16.19
N TYR A 274 -6.33 -8.87 15.98
CA TYR A 274 -5.53 -8.48 14.83
C TYR A 274 -4.17 -9.21 14.79
N GLY A 275 -3.48 -9.29 15.92
CA GLY A 275 -2.20 -10.02 16.03
C GLY A 275 -2.33 -11.50 15.66
N LEU A 276 -3.43 -12.15 16.08
CA LEU A 276 -3.71 -13.54 15.71
C LEU A 276 -4.02 -13.69 14.22
N VAL A 277 -4.90 -12.83 13.66
CA VAL A 277 -5.19 -12.84 12.21
C VAL A 277 -3.90 -12.63 11.41
N SER A 278 -3.11 -11.63 11.76
CA SER A 278 -1.84 -11.32 11.10
C SER A 278 -0.84 -12.47 11.21
N GLY A 279 -0.73 -13.07 12.41
CA GLY A 279 0.14 -14.23 12.66
C GLY A 279 -0.23 -15.45 11.81
N PHE A 280 -1.50 -15.82 11.74
CA PHE A 280 -2.00 -16.90 10.88
C PHE A 280 -1.80 -16.54 9.40
N THR A 281 -2.12 -15.33 9.01
CA THR A 281 -2.01 -14.89 7.61
C THR A 281 -0.55 -14.93 7.15
N PHE A 282 0.36 -14.23 7.80
CA PHE A 282 1.75 -14.17 7.37
C PHE A 282 2.60 -15.36 7.81
N GLY A 283 2.18 -16.09 8.87
CA GLY A 283 2.88 -17.28 9.34
C GLY A 283 2.63 -18.52 8.49
N LEU A 284 1.40 -18.66 7.99
CA LEU A 284 0.93 -19.88 7.33
C LEU A 284 0.34 -19.61 5.95
N PHE A 285 -0.74 -18.80 5.87
CA PHE A 285 -1.54 -18.71 4.66
C PHE A 285 -0.86 -17.96 3.51
N ALA A 286 -0.22 -16.82 3.78
CA ALA A 286 0.40 -16.03 2.73
C ALA A 286 1.58 -16.76 2.05
N PRO A 287 2.54 -17.37 2.78
CA PRO A 287 3.60 -18.13 2.14
C PRO A 287 3.08 -19.27 1.26
N ILE A 288 2.09 -20.02 1.75
CA ILE A 288 1.48 -21.12 0.98
C ILE A 288 0.77 -20.55 -0.25
N PHE A 289 -0.01 -19.48 -0.09
CA PHE A 289 -0.71 -18.82 -1.19
C PHE A 289 0.24 -18.41 -2.32
N PHE A 290 1.33 -17.73 -1.99
CA PHE A 290 2.28 -17.26 -3.01
C PHE A 290 3.01 -18.40 -3.69
N VAL A 291 3.34 -19.47 -2.96
CA VAL A 291 3.91 -20.69 -3.57
C VAL A 291 2.87 -21.34 -4.49
N LEU A 292 1.61 -21.47 -4.08
CA LEU A 292 0.57 -22.06 -4.92
C LEU A 292 0.33 -21.24 -6.21
N ILE A 293 0.35 -19.92 -6.13
CA ILE A 293 0.33 -19.04 -7.32
C ILE A 293 1.54 -19.33 -8.22
N GLY A 294 2.71 -19.50 -7.63
CA GLY A 294 3.92 -19.86 -8.37
C GLY A 294 3.86 -21.22 -9.02
N LEU A 295 3.21 -22.22 -8.39
CA LEU A 295 2.99 -23.54 -8.96
C LEU A 295 2.10 -23.50 -10.23
N GLU A 296 1.12 -22.60 -10.27
CA GLU A 296 0.20 -22.39 -11.39
C GLU A 296 0.83 -21.59 -12.55
N PHE A 297 1.98 -20.95 -12.30
CA PHE A 297 2.70 -20.18 -13.29
C PHE A 297 3.33 -21.07 -14.36
N ASN A 298 3.15 -20.70 -15.62
CA ASN A 298 3.71 -21.42 -16.77
C ASN A 298 4.64 -20.54 -17.59
N VAL A 299 5.93 -20.82 -17.51
CA VAL A 299 6.99 -20.08 -18.20
C VAL A 299 6.88 -20.23 -19.74
N HIS A 300 6.51 -21.41 -20.24
CA HIS A 300 6.37 -21.64 -21.68
C HIS A 300 5.24 -20.78 -22.25
N SER A 301 4.09 -20.76 -21.57
CA SER A 301 2.97 -19.90 -21.96
C SER A 301 3.32 -18.41 -21.99
N LEU A 302 4.23 -17.97 -21.12
CA LEU A 302 4.72 -16.58 -21.13
C LEU A 302 5.56 -16.30 -22.38
N MET A 303 6.41 -17.25 -22.78
CA MET A 303 7.28 -17.12 -23.94
C MET A 303 6.48 -17.10 -25.25
N ASP A 304 5.44 -17.89 -25.36
CA ASP A 304 4.54 -17.93 -26.53
C ASP A 304 3.82 -16.60 -26.78
N TYR A 305 3.58 -15.81 -25.69
CA TYR A 305 2.87 -14.52 -25.73
C TYR A 305 3.78 -13.34 -25.33
N LEU A 306 5.07 -13.46 -25.60
CA LEU A 306 6.08 -12.47 -25.23
C LEU A 306 5.75 -11.03 -25.69
N PRO A 307 5.22 -10.78 -26.91
CA PRO A 307 4.84 -9.44 -27.33
C PRO A 307 3.74 -8.82 -26.45
N LEU A 308 2.70 -9.60 -26.09
CA LEU A 308 1.63 -9.18 -25.20
C LEU A 308 2.18 -8.90 -23.81
N PHE A 309 3.00 -9.79 -23.27
CA PHE A 309 3.62 -9.63 -21.95
C PHE A 309 4.47 -8.36 -21.85
N ILE A 310 5.39 -8.15 -22.80
CA ILE A 310 6.27 -6.97 -22.79
C ILE A 310 5.44 -5.69 -22.92
N SER A 311 4.44 -5.68 -23.81
CA SER A 311 3.57 -4.52 -24.01
C SER A 311 2.76 -4.20 -22.76
N LEU A 312 2.15 -5.22 -22.11
CA LEU A 312 1.42 -5.04 -20.86
C LEU A 312 2.33 -4.60 -19.71
N LEU A 313 3.55 -5.14 -19.61
CA LEU A 313 4.52 -4.72 -18.60
C LEU A 313 4.96 -3.27 -18.79
N ALA A 314 5.25 -2.87 -20.02
CA ALA A 314 5.62 -1.50 -20.35
C ALA A 314 4.48 -0.53 -20.02
N VAL A 315 3.25 -0.86 -20.43
CA VAL A 315 2.05 -0.07 -20.13
C VAL A 315 1.76 -0.06 -18.63
N ALA A 316 1.91 -1.19 -17.94
CA ALA A 316 1.73 -1.29 -16.50
C ALA A 316 2.58 -0.26 -15.75
N ILE A 317 3.87 -0.17 -16.09
CA ILE A 317 4.81 0.76 -15.46
C ILE A 317 4.54 2.20 -15.94
N ALA A 318 4.50 2.43 -17.25
CA ALA A 318 4.40 3.77 -17.81
C ALA A 318 3.08 4.46 -17.45
N ALA A 319 1.94 3.76 -17.61
CA ALA A 319 0.62 4.30 -17.29
C ALA A 319 0.47 4.57 -15.79
N LYS A 320 0.99 3.67 -14.93
CA LYS A 320 0.87 3.82 -13.47
C LYS A 320 1.73 4.96 -12.94
N VAL A 321 3.02 4.98 -13.32
CA VAL A 321 3.95 6.06 -12.93
C VAL A 321 3.48 7.39 -13.50
N GLY A 322 3.09 7.42 -14.78
CA GLY A 322 2.59 8.62 -15.46
C GLY A 322 1.31 9.15 -14.82
N ALA A 323 0.35 8.28 -14.50
CA ALA A 323 -0.91 8.66 -13.88
C ALA A 323 -0.71 9.22 -12.46
N GLY A 324 0.12 8.56 -11.63
CA GLY A 324 0.47 9.03 -10.30
C GLY A 324 1.19 10.38 -10.35
N TYR A 325 2.15 10.55 -11.27
CA TYR A 325 2.82 11.81 -11.52
C TYR A 325 1.83 12.91 -11.96
N LEU A 326 0.98 12.62 -12.93
CA LEU A 326 0.00 13.58 -13.44
C LEU A 326 -0.96 14.03 -12.32
N GLY A 327 -1.49 13.10 -11.55
CA GLY A 327 -2.34 13.39 -10.40
C GLY A 327 -1.65 14.26 -9.35
N ALA A 328 -0.38 13.99 -9.08
CA ALA A 328 0.44 14.81 -8.19
C ALA A 328 0.63 16.23 -8.74
N ARG A 329 0.90 16.39 -10.03
CA ARG A 329 1.05 17.70 -10.67
C ARG A 329 -0.25 18.52 -10.66
N ILE A 330 -1.38 17.90 -10.98
CA ILE A 330 -2.70 18.53 -10.90
C ILE A 330 -3.01 19.00 -9.48
N THR A 331 -2.56 18.25 -8.48
CA THR A 331 -2.78 18.57 -7.06
C THR A 331 -1.69 19.46 -6.45
N LYS A 332 -0.88 20.11 -7.29
CA LYS A 332 0.14 21.10 -6.92
C LYS A 332 1.29 20.53 -6.06
N PHE A 333 1.66 19.29 -6.26
CA PHE A 333 2.96 18.78 -5.79
C PHE A 333 4.08 19.26 -6.73
N SER A 334 5.31 19.35 -6.21
CA SER A 334 6.49 19.68 -7.01
C SER A 334 6.76 18.61 -8.07
N HIS A 335 7.64 18.88 -9.03
CA HIS A 335 8.03 17.90 -10.04
C HIS A 335 8.66 16.65 -9.40
N ASN A 336 9.59 16.85 -8.47
CA ASN A 336 10.27 15.74 -7.77
C ASN A 336 9.30 14.94 -6.88
N ASP A 337 8.41 15.61 -6.14
CA ASP A 337 7.37 14.94 -5.36
C ASP A 337 6.47 14.09 -6.26
N GLY A 338 6.09 14.64 -7.43
CA GLY A 338 5.26 13.94 -8.40
C GLY A 338 5.91 12.68 -8.94
N LEU A 339 7.22 12.70 -9.24
CA LEU A 339 7.96 11.52 -9.66
C LEU A 339 8.00 10.45 -8.57
N VAL A 340 8.25 10.85 -7.32
CA VAL A 340 8.24 9.92 -6.17
C VAL A 340 6.85 9.29 -6.01
N ILE A 341 5.78 10.10 -6.03
CA ILE A 341 4.40 9.61 -5.92
C ILE A 341 4.08 8.63 -7.06
N GLY A 342 4.42 8.99 -8.30
CA GLY A 342 4.21 8.13 -9.46
C GLY A 342 4.91 6.78 -9.33
N CYS A 343 6.19 6.77 -8.96
CA CYS A 343 6.96 5.55 -8.77
C CYS A 343 6.40 4.69 -7.63
N LEU A 344 6.02 5.31 -6.50
CA LEU A 344 5.46 4.57 -5.37
C LEU A 344 4.07 3.98 -5.65
N MET A 345 3.27 4.62 -6.51
CA MET A 345 1.98 4.07 -6.94
C MET A 345 2.11 2.85 -7.86
N ASN A 346 3.30 2.55 -8.38
CA ASN A 346 3.55 1.38 -9.24
C ASN A 346 3.74 0.08 -8.46
N GLY A 347 3.91 0.13 -7.12
CA GLY A 347 4.08 -1.06 -6.30
C GLY A 347 2.89 -2.00 -6.42
N ARG A 348 3.16 -3.29 -6.63
CA ARG A 348 2.16 -4.35 -6.73
C ARG A 348 2.36 -5.38 -5.63
N GLY A 349 1.35 -6.23 -5.36
CA GLY A 349 1.47 -7.14 -4.23
C GLY A 349 0.31 -8.14 -4.09
N MET A 350 0.01 -8.49 -2.82
CA MET A 350 -0.90 -9.58 -2.50
C MET A 350 -2.32 -9.41 -3.06
N VAL A 351 -2.85 -8.18 -3.08
CA VAL A 351 -4.23 -7.92 -3.56
C VAL A 351 -4.35 -8.21 -5.06
N GLU A 352 -3.35 -7.80 -5.87
CA GLU A 352 -3.34 -8.09 -7.30
C GLU A 352 -3.26 -9.58 -7.58
N LEU A 353 -2.36 -10.29 -6.90
CA LEU A 353 -2.21 -11.73 -7.07
C LEU A 353 -3.46 -12.50 -6.60
N ALA A 354 -4.11 -12.01 -5.53
CA ALA A 354 -5.39 -12.55 -5.09
C ALA A 354 -6.48 -12.37 -6.16
N ILE A 355 -6.58 -11.18 -6.75
CA ILE A 355 -7.55 -10.90 -7.81
C ILE A 355 -7.20 -11.72 -9.08
N ALA A 356 -5.93 -11.83 -9.44
CA ALA A 356 -5.51 -12.70 -10.56
C ALA A 356 -5.89 -14.16 -10.32
N SER A 357 -5.70 -14.67 -9.09
CA SER A 357 -6.11 -16.02 -8.70
C SER A 357 -7.63 -16.23 -8.79
N ILE A 358 -8.43 -15.20 -8.45
CA ILE A 358 -9.89 -15.25 -8.63
C ILE A 358 -10.22 -15.36 -10.12
N GLY A 359 -9.66 -14.45 -10.95
CA GLY A 359 -9.90 -14.47 -12.40
C GLY A 359 -9.55 -15.81 -13.05
N PHE A 360 -8.50 -16.46 -12.56
CA PHE A 360 -8.11 -17.79 -12.98
C PHE A 360 -9.09 -18.86 -12.48
N SER A 361 -9.49 -18.82 -11.22
CA SER A 361 -10.41 -19.82 -10.63
C SER A 361 -11.82 -19.80 -11.21
N VAL A 362 -12.30 -18.62 -11.65
CA VAL A 362 -13.61 -18.47 -12.31
C VAL A 362 -13.54 -18.60 -13.85
N GLY A 363 -12.35 -18.90 -14.41
CA GLY A 363 -12.17 -19.16 -15.84
C GLY A 363 -12.12 -17.90 -16.74
N ILE A 364 -12.05 -16.70 -16.18
CA ILE A 364 -11.83 -15.45 -16.96
C ILE A 364 -10.42 -15.43 -17.52
N LEU A 365 -9.44 -15.74 -16.69
CA LEU A 365 -8.04 -15.87 -17.12
C LEU A 365 -7.74 -17.34 -17.43
N ASP A 366 -7.19 -17.60 -18.60
CA ASP A 366 -6.55 -18.87 -18.88
C ASP A 366 -5.13 -18.91 -18.27
N VAL A 367 -4.46 -20.05 -18.35
CA VAL A 367 -3.09 -20.25 -17.82
C VAL A 367 -2.11 -19.21 -18.37
N LYS A 368 -2.30 -18.76 -19.61
CA LYS A 368 -1.43 -17.81 -20.30
C LYS A 368 -1.57 -16.40 -19.72
N LEU A 369 -2.81 -15.90 -19.66
CA LEU A 369 -3.10 -14.56 -19.11
C LEU A 369 -2.81 -14.50 -17.61
N PHE A 370 -3.08 -15.58 -16.88
CA PHE A 370 -2.72 -15.71 -15.48
C PHE A 370 -1.19 -15.63 -15.31
N SER A 371 -0.42 -16.37 -16.10
CA SER A 371 1.05 -16.33 -16.04
C SER A 371 1.61 -14.95 -16.39
N ILE A 372 1.02 -14.26 -17.39
CA ILE A 372 1.38 -12.87 -17.71
C ILE A 372 1.09 -11.95 -16.53
N ALA A 373 -0.09 -12.04 -15.90
CA ALA A 373 -0.47 -11.23 -14.76
C ALA A 373 0.48 -11.43 -13.56
N VAL A 374 0.79 -12.69 -13.24
CA VAL A 374 1.73 -13.06 -12.18
C VAL A 374 3.13 -12.52 -12.47
N ALA A 375 3.63 -12.66 -13.71
CA ALA A 375 4.93 -12.15 -14.11
C ALA A 375 5.00 -10.61 -14.02
N ILE A 376 3.95 -9.90 -14.43
CA ILE A 376 3.84 -8.44 -14.29
C ILE A 376 3.88 -8.04 -12.82
N GLY A 377 3.06 -8.67 -11.97
CA GLY A 377 3.04 -8.43 -10.52
C GLY A 377 4.41 -8.66 -9.87
N PHE A 378 5.05 -9.78 -10.23
CA PHE A 378 6.41 -10.13 -9.76
C PHE A 378 7.46 -9.08 -10.15
N LEU A 379 7.56 -8.77 -11.45
CA LEU A 379 8.58 -7.85 -11.96
C LEU A 379 8.37 -6.41 -11.47
N THR A 380 7.12 -5.92 -11.48
CA THR A 380 6.84 -4.56 -11.01
C THR A 380 7.08 -4.42 -9.51
N THR A 381 6.86 -5.46 -8.71
CA THR A 381 7.16 -5.48 -7.27
C THR A 381 8.67 -5.34 -7.04
N ILE A 382 9.51 -6.05 -7.79
CA ILE A 382 10.97 -5.94 -7.71
C ILE A 382 11.46 -4.59 -8.24
N LEU A 383 10.90 -4.13 -9.36
CA LEU A 383 11.36 -2.91 -10.03
C LEU A 383 10.96 -1.63 -9.28
N THR A 384 9.85 -1.63 -8.56
CA THR A 384 9.34 -0.43 -7.88
C THR A 384 10.35 0.18 -6.89
N PRO A 385 10.97 -0.57 -5.95
CA PRO A 385 12.02 -0.01 -5.08
C PRO A 385 13.22 0.52 -5.87
N VAL A 386 13.63 -0.20 -6.93
CA VAL A 386 14.78 0.18 -7.76
C VAL A 386 14.52 1.49 -8.49
N ILE A 387 13.33 1.64 -9.08
CA ILE A 387 12.93 2.85 -9.81
C ILE A 387 12.69 4.02 -8.86
N ALA A 388 12.07 3.79 -7.70
CA ALA A 388 11.73 4.85 -6.74
C ALA A 388 12.95 5.42 -6.01
N LYS A 389 13.94 4.59 -5.69
CA LYS A 389 15.11 4.97 -4.88
C LYS A 389 15.80 6.26 -5.30
N PRO A 390 16.25 6.44 -6.56
CA PRO A 390 16.97 7.65 -6.97
C PRO A 390 16.15 8.93 -6.82
N PHE A 391 14.83 8.85 -7.02
CA PHE A 391 13.93 10.01 -6.87
C PHE A 391 13.69 10.35 -5.41
N VAL A 392 13.58 9.35 -4.53
CA VAL A 392 13.41 9.56 -3.09
C VAL A 392 14.69 10.10 -2.45
N GLU A 393 15.87 9.62 -2.85
CA GLU A 393 17.15 10.15 -2.41
C GLU A 393 17.33 11.61 -2.81
N LYS A 394 17.00 11.96 -4.06
CA LYS A 394 17.04 13.35 -4.55
C LYS A 394 16.09 14.26 -3.77
N LEU A 395 14.91 13.77 -3.40
CA LEU A 395 13.96 14.51 -2.60
C LEU A 395 14.50 14.78 -1.19
N LYS A 396 15.13 13.80 -0.54
CA LYS A 396 15.79 13.96 0.77
C LYS A 396 16.91 14.99 0.74
N LEU A 397 17.77 14.91 -0.26
CA LEU A 397 18.86 15.88 -0.43
C LEU A 397 18.30 17.31 -0.58
N GLY A 398 17.22 17.48 -1.34
CA GLY A 398 16.53 18.77 -1.48
C GLY A 398 15.99 19.30 -0.15
N GLN A 399 15.35 18.45 0.64
CA GLN A 399 14.82 18.83 1.97
C GLN A 399 15.92 19.22 2.95
N ILE A 400 17.04 18.48 2.97
CA ILE A 400 18.20 18.81 3.82
C ILE A 400 18.82 20.13 3.39
N GLN A 401 18.92 20.41 2.10
CA GLN A 401 19.43 21.70 1.62
C GLN A 401 18.52 22.87 1.97
N GLU A 402 17.22 22.67 1.94
CA GLU A 402 16.22 23.67 2.32
C GLU A 402 16.26 23.96 3.82
N GLN A 403 16.31 22.91 4.67
CA GLN A 403 16.52 23.05 6.11
C GLN A 403 17.84 23.77 6.45
N ASN A 404 18.93 23.42 5.77
CA ASN A 404 20.20 24.08 6.00
C ASN A 404 20.19 25.57 5.58
N LYS A 405 19.41 25.92 4.53
CA LYS A 405 19.18 27.33 4.18
C LYS A 405 18.37 28.06 5.25
N GLU A 406 17.30 27.44 5.76
CA GLU A 406 16.47 28.02 6.83
C GLU A 406 17.29 28.22 8.11
N ILE A 407 18.10 27.23 8.50
CA ILE A 407 18.99 27.32 9.65
C ILE A 407 20.00 28.46 9.47
N LYS A 408 20.62 28.60 8.27
CA LYS A 408 21.51 29.73 7.99
C LYS A 408 20.82 31.09 8.08
N VAL A 409 19.57 31.18 7.58
CA VAL A 409 18.79 32.43 7.68
C VAL A 409 18.41 32.73 9.12
N LEU A 410 18.06 31.70 9.91
CA LEU A 410 17.71 31.80 11.29
C LEU A 410 18.92 32.25 12.14
N ASN A 411 20.06 31.63 11.97
CA ASN A 411 21.32 32.01 12.64
C ASN A 411 21.69 33.45 12.28
N LYS A 412 21.59 33.85 11.02
CA LYS A 412 21.84 35.26 10.63
C LYS A 412 20.87 36.26 11.26
N LYS A 413 19.62 35.86 11.53
CA LYS A 413 18.65 36.71 12.27
C LYS A 413 18.95 36.77 13.76
N ILE A 414 19.37 35.63 14.34
CA ILE A 414 19.75 35.57 15.77
C ILE A 414 20.99 36.42 16.01
N ASP A 415 22.03 36.28 15.20
CA ASP A 415 23.24 37.10 15.27
C ASP A 415 22.92 38.62 15.17
N PHE A 416 21.96 39.00 14.33
CA PHE A 416 21.54 40.39 14.16
C PHE A 416 20.74 40.91 15.36
N VAL A 417 19.92 40.05 15.98
CA VAL A 417 19.15 40.40 17.18
C VAL A 417 20.06 40.50 18.40
N GLU A 418 20.98 39.58 18.58
CA GLU A 418 21.97 39.60 19.67
C GLU A 418 22.90 40.81 19.55
N LEU A 419 23.41 41.12 18.35
CA LEU A 419 24.23 42.32 18.09
C LEU A 419 23.47 43.61 18.41
N ASN A 420 22.18 43.70 18.05
CA ASN A 420 21.37 44.87 18.40
C ASN A 420 21.09 45.00 19.88
N VAL A 421 20.91 43.87 20.61
CA VAL A 421 20.73 43.87 22.06
C VAL A 421 22.02 44.30 22.77
N ILE A 422 23.19 43.82 22.30
CA ILE A 422 24.50 44.17 22.81
C ILE A 422 24.79 45.67 22.51
N ALA A 423 24.50 46.13 21.30
CA ALA A 423 24.66 47.53 20.92
C ALA A 423 23.80 48.47 21.80
N LYS A 424 22.52 48.17 22.02
CA LYS A 424 21.65 48.91 22.94
C LYS A 424 22.11 48.88 24.39
N LYS A 425 22.66 47.77 24.88
CA LYS A 425 23.25 47.67 26.21
C LYS A 425 24.52 48.53 26.36
N LEU A 426 25.33 48.60 25.31
CA LEU A 426 26.52 49.46 25.25
C LEU A 426 26.12 50.93 25.18
N GLU A 427 25.12 51.33 24.39
CA GLU A 427 24.55 52.69 24.36
C GLU A 427 24.01 53.12 25.71
N SER A 428 23.39 52.24 26.47
CA SER A 428 22.85 52.57 27.81
C SER A 428 23.90 52.64 28.91
N LYS A 429 25.10 52.06 28.72
CA LYS A 429 26.22 52.09 29.70
C LYS A 429 27.26 53.18 29.43
N PHE A 430 27.46 53.51 28.17
CA PHE A 430 28.41 54.54 27.76
C PHE A 430 27.61 55.59 27.02
N THR A 431 27.51 56.78 27.48
CA THR A 431 26.94 57.94 26.79
C THR A 431 27.73 58.24 25.50
N LEU A 432 27.63 57.33 24.52
CA LEU A 432 28.29 57.50 23.23
C LEU A 432 27.40 58.34 22.31
N HIS A 433 28.00 59.26 21.61
CA HIS A 433 27.33 60.06 20.58
C HIS A 433 26.79 59.19 19.47
N GLU A 434 25.59 59.45 18.97
CA GLU A 434 24.87 58.72 17.91
C GLU A 434 25.68 58.49 16.62
N SER A 435 26.78 59.25 16.42
CA SER A 435 27.66 59.14 15.21
C SER A 435 28.68 58.01 15.24
N GLU A 436 28.92 57.34 16.38
CA GLU A 436 29.95 56.29 16.52
C GLU A 436 29.39 54.88 16.52
N THR A 437 28.11 54.71 16.82
CA THR A 437 27.43 53.43 16.91
C THR A 437 27.51 52.57 15.59
N PRO A 438 27.33 53.16 14.39
CA PRO A 438 27.45 52.41 13.14
C PRO A 438 28.84 51.81 12.88
N LYS A 439 29.91 52.52 13.29
CA LYS A 439 31.30 52.06 13.10
C LYS A 439 31.66 50.92 14.04
N ILE A 440 31.17 50.94 15.27
CA ILE A 440 31.41 49.89 16.27
C ILE A 440 30.68 48.62 15.87
N VAL A 441 29.44 48.72 15.36
CA VAL A 441 28.67 47.54 14.82
C VAL A 441 29.37 46.95 13.63
N GLU A 442 29.88 47.77 12.69
CA GLU A 442 30.57 47.29 11.48
C GLU A 442 31.92 46.61 11.81
N GLN A 443 32.68 47.14 12.77
CA GLN A 443 33.94 46.54 13.24
C GLN A 443 33.71 45.22 14.00
N THR A 444 32.64 45.14 14.78
CA THR A 444 32.27 43.90 15.51
C THR A 444 31.76 42.82 14.54
N GLN A 445 30.99 43.20 13.51
CA GLN A 445 30.58 42.27 12.45
C GLN A 445 31.79 41.74 11.67
N LYS A 446 32.80 42.54 11.36
CA LYS A 446 34.02 42.07 10.71
C LYS A 446 34.84 41.09 11.55
N LYS A 447 34.83 41.22 12.88
CA LYS A 447 35.54 40.31 13.79
C LYS A 447 34.82 38.96 14.02
N ILE A 448 33.49 38.95 14.03
CA ILE A 448 32.67 37.73 14.24
C ILE A 448 32.57 36.85 12.98
N LEU A 449 32.74 37.44 11.79
CA LEU A 449 32.69 36.73 10.50
C LEU A 449 34.00 36.03 10.11
N THR A 450 35.05 36.03 10.95
CA THR A 450 36.23 35.19 10.72
C THR A 450 36.05 33.80 11.35
N PRO A 451 36.35 32.69 10.64
CA PRO A 451 35.98 31.30 11.01
C PRO A 451 36.73 30.69 12.21
N HIS A 452 37.44 31.49 13.01
CA HIS A 452 38.16 31.04 14.19
C HIS A 452 37.99 32.06 15.32
N THR A 453 36.91 31.97 16.07
CA THR A 453 36.82 32.67 17.35
C THR A 453 36.26 31.70 18.41
N ASP A 454 37.18 31.25 19.26
CA ASP A 454 36.92 30.38 20.41
C ASP A 454 35.95 31.06 21.41
N ALA A 455 35.16 30.19 22.10
CA ALA A 455 34.22 30.56 23.16
C ALA A 455 34.86 31.35 24.33
N HIS A 456 36.16 31.46 24.41
CA HIS A 456 36.92 32.20 25.39
C HIS A 456 36.77 33.74 25.28
N LEU A 457 36.42 34.26 24.09
CA LEU A 457 36.32 35.73 23.91
C LEU A 457 35.03 36.30 24.50
N ILE A 458 33.99 35.51 24.66
CA ILE A 458 32.72 35.94 25.25
C ILE A 458 32.86 36.03 26.77
N ASP A 459 33.66 35.19 27.41
CA ASP A 459 33.93 35.20 28.84
C ASP A 459 34.85 36.40 29.23
N GLU A 460 35.84 36.75 28.41
CA GLU A 460 36.70 37.94 28.67
C GLU A 460 35.97 39.24 28.59
N LEU A 461 34.99 39.37 27.69
CA LEU A 461 34.17 40.60 27.55
C LEU A 461 33.11 40.78 28.68
N THR A 462 32.75 39.66 29.35
CA THR A 462 31.79 39.69 30.47
C THR A 462 32.46 39.85 31.84
N HIS A 463 33.74 39.46 32.00
CA HIS A 463 34.48 39.49 33.27
C HIS A 463 35.31 40.76 33.51
N ASN A 464 35.72 41.50 32.46
CA ASN A 464 36.48 42.76 32.61
C ASN A 464 35.63 44.00 32.96
N SER A 465 34.40 43.83 33.44
CA SER A 465 33.53 44.92 33.90
C SER A 465 33.35 44.98 35.42
N LYS A 466 34.33 44.47 36.17
CA LYS A 466 34.42 44.64 37.63
C LYS A 466 35.79 45.21 37.97
N ASP A 467 36.03 46.46 37.67
CA ASP A 467 36.91 47.40 38.37
C ASP A 467 36.45 48.83 38.05
#